data_da9bdda5a97e70b13b77173b0435504a
#
_entry.id   da9bdda5a97e70b13b77173b0435504a
#
_cell.length_a   1.000
_cell.length_b   1.000
_cell.length_c   1.000
_cell.angle_alpha   90.00
_cell.angle_beta   90.00
_cell.angle_gamma   90.00
#
_symmetry.space_group_name_H-M   'P 1'
#
loop_
_entity.id
_entity.type
_entity.pdbx_description
1 polymer ?
#
loop_
_entity_poly.entity_id
_entity_poly.type
_entity_poly.pdbx_seq_one_letter_code
_entity_poly.pdbx_strand_id
1 'polypeptide(L)'
;LMNVTKTGQGMMTVGVVLGMVFLTFFFGGVKENRRNPNSDPTSSIYSESIEVPLKRNRQGHYLLIGQINGEDVEFLLDTGATDVVVPESTARKLGLPYGIRGRAMTANGPVTIYQTRINELHLGKIRLTNIDASINPNMEGAILLGMSALGQIEFSQQADILTLKQQVLKQKTG
;
A
#
# COMPACT_ATOMS: atom_id res chain seq x y z
N LEU A 1 -3.33 37.35 49.18
CA LEU A 1 -4.31 36.36 48.66
C LEU A 1 -3.88 35.99 47.24
N MET A 2 -3.14 34.88 47.10
CA MET A 2 -2.75 34.32 45.81
C MET A 2 -3.99 33.88 45.06
N ASN A 3 -4.11 34.29 43.78
CA ASN A 3 -5.26 34.03 42.88
C ASN A 3 -5.34 32.53 42.52
N VAL A 4 -5.91 31.71 43.44
CA VAL A 4 -6.14 30.27 43.23
C VAL A 4 -7.01 29.97 41.99
N THR A 5 -7.88 30.91 41.59
CA THR A 5 -8.75 30.79 40.43
C THR A 5 -7.99 30.86 39.09
N LYS A 6 -6.93 31.70 38.96
CA LYS A 6 -6.15 31.79 37.72
C LYS A 6 -5.26 30.56 37.49
N THR A 7 -4.73 29.98 38.58
CA THR A 7 -3.92 28.74 38.49
C THR A 7 -4.79 27.52 38.14
N GLY A 8 -6.02 27.43 38.67
CA GLY A 8 -6.96 26.39 38.31
C GLY A 8 -7.44 26.46 36.83
N GLN A 9 -7.70 27.67 36.34
CA GLN A 9 -8.05 27.87 34.92
C GLN A 9 -6.90 27.50 34.00
N GLY A 10 -5.65 27.84 34.35
CA GLY A 10 -4.49 27.42 33.54
C GLY A 10 -4.31 25.93 33.49
N MET A 11 -4.45 25.21 34.61
CA MET A 11 -4.38 23.74 34.66
C MET A 11 -5.50 23.07 33.83
N MET A 12 -6.71 23.63 33.90
CA MET A 12 -7.85 23.11 33.12
C MET A 12 -7.62 23.30 31.61
N THR A 13 -7.10 24.44 31.19
CA THR A 13 -6.78 24.72 29.78
C THR A 13 -5.70 23.76 29.26
N VAL A 14 -4.63 23.56 30.04
CA VAL A 14 -3.57 22.59 29.71
C VAL A 14 -4.12 21.18 29.59
N GLY A 15 -4.98 20.76 30.54
CA GLY A 15 -5.63 19.44 30.49
C GLY A 15 -6.49 19.24 29.25
N VAL A 16 -7.27 20.25 28.86
CA VAL A 16 -8.11 20.19 27.65
C VAL A 16 -7.25 20.11 26.40
N VAL A 17 -6.18 20.91 26.30
CA VAL A 17 -5.27 20.87 25.15
C VAL A 17 -4.58 19.51 25.03
N LEU A 18 -4.06 18.96 26.12
CA LEU A 18 -3.44 17.63 26.14
C LEU A 18 -4.46 16.54 25.76
N GLY A 19 -5.71 16.64 26.27
CA GLY A 19 -6.79 15.74 25.91
C GLY A 19 -7.13 15.80 24.40
N MET A 20 -7.19 16.99 23.82
CA MET A 20 -7.42 17.16 22.37
C MET A 20 -6.27 16.58 21.55
N VAL A 21 -5.03 16.83 21.95
CA VAL A 21 -3.84 16.26 21.28
C VAL A 21 -3.87 14.73 21.36
N PHE A 22 -4.13 14.19 22.53
CA PHE A 22 -4.26 12.72 22.70
C PHE A 22 -5.39 12.14 21.84
N LEU A 23 -6.58 12.77 21.81
CA LEU A 23 -7.68 12.33 20.97
C LEU A 23 -7.33 12.39 19.48
N THR A 24 -6.61 13.42 19.05
CA THR A 24 -6.18 13.55 17.65
C THR A 24 -5.27 12.39 17.23
N PHE A 25 -4.28 12.05 18.06
CA PHE A 25 -3.40 10.90 17.80
C PHE A 25 -4.14 9.57 17.91
N PHE A 26 -5.01 9.41 18.90
CA PHE A 26 -5.78 8.17 19.08
C PHE A 26 -6.74 7.91 17.92
N PHE A 27 -7.54 8.92 17.54
CA PHE A 27 -8.48 8.79 16.42
C PHE A 27 -7.78 8.77 15.06
N GLY A 28 -6.63 9.43 14.91
CA GLY A 28 -5.79 9.35 13.71
C GLY A 28 -5.34 7.93 13.43
N GLY A 29 -4.76 7.24 14.41
CA GLY A 29 -4.34 5.85 14.28
C GLY A 29 -5.49 4.86 14.02
N VAL A 30 -6.65 5.07 14.68
CA VAL A 30 -7.85 4.25 14.44
C VAL A 30 -8.38 4.43 13.01
N LYS A 31 -8.35 5.64 12.46
CA LYS A 31 -8.80 5.92 11.08
C LYS A 31 -7.90 5.26 10.06
N GLU A 32 -6.58 5.33 10.24
CA GLU A 32 -5.59 4.74 9.32
C GLU A 32 -5.68 3.21 9.31
N ASN A 33 -5.77 2.58 10.46
CA ASN A 33 -5.92 1.12 10.59
C ASN A 33 -7.26 0.60 10.01
N ARG A 34 -8.29 1.45 9.96
CA ARG A 34 -9.56 1.13 9.30
C ARG A 34 -9.50 1.28 7.77
N ARG A 35 -8.64 2.17 7.28
CA ARG A 35 -8.42 2.39 5.85
C ARG A 35 -7.55 1.28 5.26
N ASN A 36 -6.40 1.01 5.90
CA ASN A 36 -5.47 -0.04 5.49
C ASN A 36 -5.19 -0.98 6.67
N PRO A 37 -5.94 -2.09 6.80
CA PRO A 37 -5.73 -3.08 7.86
C PRO A 37 -4.45 -3.91 7.67
N ASN A 38 -3.74 -3.77 6.53
CA ASN A 38 -2.52 -4.47 6.20
C ASN A 38 -1.34 -3.49 6.06
N SER A 39 -1.25 -2.51 6.96
CA SER A 39 -0.14 -1.56 7.03
C SER A 39 1.18 -2.23 7.45
N ASP A 40 1.11 -3.39 8.11
CA ASP A 40 2.24 -4.27 8.42
C ASP A 40 1.84 -5.71 8.04
N PRO A 41 1.98 -6.09 6.77
CA PRO A 41 1.50 -7.38 6.29
C PRO A 41 2.33 -8.52 6.83
N THR A 42 1.71 -9.38 7.62
CA THR A 42 2.33 -10.60 8.15
C THR A 42 2.57 -11.60 7.02
N SER A 43 3.74 -12.23 7.01
CA SER A 43 4.07 -13.27 6.04
C SER A 43 4.32 -14.60 6.75
N SER A 44 3.69 -15.65 6.27
CA SER A 44 3.97 -17.03 6.70
C SER A 44 4.88 -17.70 5.69
N ILE A 45 5.99 -18.26 6.16
CA ILE A 45 6.95 -18.98 5.33
C ILE A 45 6.76 -20.46 5.57
N TYR A 46 6.42 -21.19 4.52
CA TYR A 46 6.35 -22.64 4.49
C TYR A 46 7.55 -23.22 3.73
N SER A 47 7.75 -24.52 3.81
CA SER A 47 8.86 -25.19 3.11
C SER A 47 8.85 -24.98 1.59
N GLU A 48 7.68 -24.71 1.01
CA GLU A 48 7.47 -24.65 -0.45
C GLU A 48 6.78 -23.36 -0.90
N SER A 49 6.32 -22.50 0.03
CA SER A 49 5.63 -21.26 -0.32
C SER A 49 5.79 -20.16 0.73
N ILE A 50 5.61 -18.93 0.28
CA ILE A 50 5.44 -17.74 1.12
C ILE A 50 4.00 -17.27 0.94
N GLU A 51 3.28 -17.06 2.03
CA GLU A 51 1.91 -16.60 2.00
C GLU A 51 1.76 -15.27 2.75
N VAL A 52 0.99 -14.35 2.17
CA VAL A 52 0.68 -13.04 2.74
C VAL A 52 -0.84 -12.87 2.75
N PRO A 53 -1.50 -13.10 3.88
CA PRO A 53 -2.93 -12.87 4.03
C PRO A 53 -3.21 -11.37 4.16
N LEU A 54 -4.17 -10.88 3.37
CA LEU A 54 -4.63 -9.51 3.36
C LEU A 54 -6.08 -9.45 3.81
N LYS A 55 -6.37 -8.60 4.77
CA LYS A 55 -7.72 -8.36 5.25
C LYS A 55 -8.39 -7.27 4.42
N ARG A 56 -9.65 -7.48 4.04
CA ARG A 56 -10.47 -6.50 3.32
C ARG A 56 -10.78 -5.31 4.23
N ASN A 57 -10.67 -4.08 3.69
CA ASN A 57 -11.07 -2.89 4.41
C ASN A 57 -12.60 -2.68 4.36
N ARG A 58 -13.10 -1.64 5.04
CA ARG A 58 -14.55 -1.34 5.07
C ARG A 58 -15.16 -0.93 3.73
N GLN A 59 -14.33 -0.50 2.78
CA GLN A 59 -14.75 -0.12 1.42
C GLN A 59 -14.77 -1.32 0.46
N GLY A 60 -14.41 -2.51 0.94
CA GLY A 60 -14.37 -3.72 0.13
C GLY A 60 -13.04 -3.94 -0.61
N HIS A 61 -12.01 -3.15 -0.34
CA HIS A 61 -10.73 -3.19 -1.01
C HIS A 61 -9.63 -3.88 -0.18
N TYR A 62 -8.61 -4.39 -0.88
CA TYR A 62 -7.39 -4.90 -0.28
C TYR A 62 -6.27 -3.89 -0.53
N LEU A 63 -5.87 -3.21 0.54
CA LEU A 63 -4.72 -2.31 0.59
C LEU A 63 -3.62 -3.00 1.37
N LEU A 64 -2.36 -2.75 1.03
CA LEU A 64 -1.21 -3.19 1.82
C LEU A 64 -0.05 -2.21 1.67
N ILE A 65 0.81 -2.14 2.67
CA ILE A 65 2.13 -1.53 2.53
C ILE A 65 3.08 -2.59 2.02
N GLY A 66 3.80 -2.26 0.96
CA GLY A 66 4.87 -3.05 0.39
C GLY A 66 6.00 -2.13 -0.02
N GLN A 67 6.96 -2.64 -0.82
CA GLN A 67 8.12 -1.85 -1.23
C GLN A 67 8.33 -1.88 -2.73
N ILE A 68 8.78 -0.76 -3.28
CA ILE A 68 9.35 -0.66 -4.62
C ILE A 68 10.80 -0.18 -4.49
N ASN A 69 11.75 -0.97 -4.98
CA ASN A 69 13.17 -0.66 -4.93
C ASN A 69 13.67 -0.28 -3.50
N GLY A 70 13.08 -0.90 -2.46
CA GLY A 70 13.41 -0.68 -1.05
C GLY A 70 12.64 0.46 -0.35
N GLU A 71 11.82 1.23 -1.06
CA GLU A 71 11.02 2.32 -0.51
C GLU A 71 9.59 1.87 -0.23
N ASP A 72 9.08 2.17 0.97
CA ASP A 72 7.72 1.82 1.38
C ASP A 72 6.67 2.59 0.59
N VAL A 73 5.70 1.87 0.06
CA VAL A 73 4.59 2.40 -0.71
C VAL A 73 3.29 1.67 -0.40
N GLU A 74 2.16 2.35 -0.60
CA GLU A 74 0.85 1.73 -0.45
C GLU A 74 0.35 1.20 -1.78
N PHE A 75 -0.07 -0.05 -1.79
CA PHE A 75 -0.70 -0.71 -2.92
C PHE A 75 -2.19 -0.91 -2.69
N LEU A 76 -2.98 -0.72 -3.75
CA LEU A 76 -4.36 -1.18 -3.90
C LEU A 76 -4.37 -2.34 -4.88
N LEU A 77 -4.81 -3.50 -4.46
CA LEU A 77 -4.93 -4.68 -5.32
C LEU A 77 -6.06 -4.48 -6.32
N ASP A 78 -5.72 -4.52 -7.60
CA ASP A 78 -6.66 -4.27 -8.70
C ASP A 78 -6.45 -5.26 -9.85
N THR A 79 -7.27 -6.30 -9.90
CA THR A 79 -7.23 -7.30 -10.98
C THR A 79 -7.75 -6.77 -12.31
N GLY A 80 -8.38 -5.59 -12.33
CA GLY A 80 -8.81 -4.90 -13.56
C GLY A 80 -7.70 -4.10 -14.23
N ALA A 81 -6.61 -3.81 -13.52
CA ALA A 81 -5.44 -3.15 -14.08
C ALA A 81 -4.50 -4.18 -14.75
N THR A 82 -4.11 -3.93 -16.01
CA THR A 82 -3.17 -4.80 -16.73
C THR A 82 -1.78 -4.71 -16.13
N ASP A 83 -1.31 -3.48 -15.85
CA ASP A 83 0.02 -3.21 -15.30
C ASP A 83 -0.07 -2.71 -13.86
N VAL A 84 1.07 -2.71 -13.17
CA VAL A 84 1.22 -1.90 -11.96
C VAL A 84 1.16 -0.42 -12.37
N VAL A 85 0.18 0.34 -11.81
CA VAL A 85 -0.01 1.75 -12.14
C VAL A 85 0.46 2.63 -11.01
N VAL A 86 1.49 3.44 -11.27
CA VAL A 86 2.13 4.30 -10.29
C VAL A 86 1.70 5.76 -10.51
N PRO A 87 1.19 6.46 -9.47
CA PRO A 87 0.96 7.91 -9.55
C PRO A 87 2.24 8.65 -9.86
N GLU A 88 2.16 9.72 -10.67
CA GLU A 88 3.35 10.48 -11.08
C GLU A 88 4.16 11.02 -9.88
N SER A 89 3.49 11.53 -8.84
CA SER A 89 4.14 12.03 -7.64
C SER A 89 4.97 10.95 -6.93
N THR A 90 4.46 9.72 -6.89
CA THR A 90 5.14 8.56 -6.32
C THR A 90 6.27 8.09 -7.23
N ALA A 91 6.05 8.04 -8.54
CA ALA A 91 7.09 7.65 -9.51
C ALA A 91 8.32 8.56 -9.44
N ARG A 92 8.11 9.87 -9.28
CA ARG A 92 9.19 10.85 -9.08
C ARG A 92 9.98 10.59 -7.79
N LYS A 93 9.30 10.30 -6.67
CA LYS A 93 9.95 9.97 -5.39
C LYS A 93 10.79 8.71 -5.49
N LEU A 94 10.29 7.71 -6.22
CA LEU A 94 10.96 6.43 -6.43
C LEU A 94 12.05 6.47 -7.52
N GLY A 95 12.20 7.60 -8.23
CA GLY A 95 13.17 7.72 -9.33
C GLY A 95 12.86 6.79 -10.51
N LEU A 96 11.57 6.45 -10.75
CA LEU A 96 11.20 5.58 -11.86
C LEU A 96 11.37 6.30 -13.20
N PRO A 97 12.02 5.65 -14.20
CA PRO A 97 12.24 6.26 -15.51
C PRO A 97 10.93 6.41 -16.28
N TYR A 98 10.78 7.52 -17.00
CA TYR A 98 9.69 7.74 -17.93
C TYR A 98 10.07 7.15 -19.28
N GLY A 99 9.41 6.09 -19.67
CA GLY A 99 9.58 5.45 -20.97
C GLY A 99 8.60 5.99 -22.02
N ILE A 100 8.17 5.12 -22.90
CA ILE A 100 7.30 5.48 -24.03
C ILE A 100 5.95 5.96 -23.53
N ARG A 101 5.48 7.07 -24.10
CA ARG A 101 4.14 7.58 -23.87
C ARG A 101 3.11 6.67 -24.53
N GLY A 102 2.09 6.27 -23.77
CA GLY A 102 0.99 5.43 -24.21
C GLY A 102 -0.38 5.99 -23.82
N ARG A 103 -1.40 5.21 -24.08
CA ARG A 103 -2.77 5.44 -23.60
C ARG A 103 -3.27 4.20 -22.88
N ALA A 104 -3.93 4.39 -21.74
CA ALA A 104 -4.68 3.36 -21.07
C ALA A 104 -6.17 3.71 -21.07
N MET A 105 -7.03 2.70 -21.18
CA MET A 105 -8.46 2.86 -21.02
C MET A 105 -8.79 2.63 -19.55
N THR A 106 -9.49 3.58 -18.92
CA THR A 106 -9.96 3.49 -17.53
C THR A 106 -11.47 3.62 -17.48
N ALA A 107 -12.08 3.34 -16.33
CA ALA A 107 -13.51 3.55 -16.11
C ALA A 107 -13.93 5.01 -16.38
N ASN A 108 -13.03 5.97 -16.20
CA ASN A 108 -13.26 7.41 -16.46
C ASN A 108 -12.84 7.84 -17.87
N GLY A 109 -12.57 6.88 -18.78
CA GLY A 109 -12.14 7.15 -20.16
C GLY A 109 -10.63 6.99 -20.38
N PRO A 110 -10.15 7.38 -21.57
CA PRO A 110 -8.76 7.23 -21.95
C PRO A 110 -7.86 8.21 -21.19
N VAL A 111 -6.74 7.73 -20.67
CA VAL A 111 -5.73 8.53 -19.98
C VAL A 111 -4.37 8.36 -20.65
N THR A 112 -3.55 9.40 -20.61
CA THR A 112 -2.15 9.30 -21.01
C THR A 112 -1.35 8.64 -19.88
N ILE A 113 -0.50 7.69 -20.23
CA ILE A 113 0.43 7.02 -19.32
C ILE A 113 1.84 7.06 -19.91
N TYR A 114 2.85 6.79 -19.07
CA TYR A 114 4.23 6.54 -19.50
C TYR A 114 4.63 5.15 -19.04
N GLN A 115 5.15 4.34 -19.95
CA GLN A 115 5.69 3.04 -19.58
C GLN A 115 6.88 3.19 -18.65
N THR A 116 7.01 2.26 -17.72
CA THR A 116 8.17 2.17 -16.83
C THR A 116 8.38 0.72 -16.41
N ARG A 117 9.44 0.45 -15.69
CA ARG A 117 9.74 -0.88 -15.14
C ARG A 117 10.18 -0.76 -13.69
N ILE A 118 9.65 -1.63 -12.86
CA ILE A 118 10.03 -1.77 -11.47
C ILE A 118 11.01 -2.93 -11.38
N ASN A 119 12.23 -2.66 -10.87
CA ASN A 119 13.26 -3.69 -10.76
C ASN A 119 12.91 -4.70 -9.67
N GLU A 120 12.43 -4.21 -8.53
CA GLU A 120 12.11 -5.03 -7.37
C GLU A 120 10.86 -4.51 -6.67
N LEU A 121 9.93 -5.44 -6.37
CA LEU A 121 8.68 -5.17 -5.68
C LEU A 121 8.50 -6.22 -4.58
N HIS A 122 8.24 -5.76 -3.37
CA HIS A 122 8.00 -6.62 -2.21
C HIS A 122 6.57 -6.46 -1.69
N LEU A 123 5.92 -7.59 -1.41
CA LEU A 123 4.63 -7.68 -0.74
C LEU A 123 4.83 -8.56 0.50
N GLY A 124 5.12 -7.94 1.64
CA GLY A 124 5.66 -8.66 2.78
C GLY A 124 6.96 -9.36 2.40
N LYS A 125 7.02 -10.70 2.50
CA LYS A 125 8.18 -11.50 2.11
C LYS A 125 8.14 -12.05 0.67
N ILE A 126 7.05 -11.83 -0.06
CA ILE A 126 6.99 -12.12 -1.50
C ILE A 126 7.85 -11.11 -2.23
N ARG A 127 8.73 -11.59 -3.10
CA ARG A 127 9.62 -10.77 -3.91
C ARG A 127 9.36 -11.01 -5.39
N LEU A 128 9.08 -9.94 -6.11
CA LEU A 128 8.88 -9.93 -7.55
C LEU A 128 9.94 -9.02 -8.20
N THR A 129 10.36 -9.37 -9.40
CA THR A 129 11.40 -8.62 -10.13
C THR A 129 10.99 -8.35 -11.56
N ASN A 130 11.53 -7.27 -12.14
CA ASN A 130 11.29 -6.89 -13.53
C ASN A 130 9.82 -6.75 -13.89
N ILE A 131 9.06 -6.00 -13.07
CA ILE A 131 7.63 -5.80 -13.24
C ILE A 131 7.38 -4.67 -14.25
N ASP A 132 6.59 -4.97 -15.28
CA ASP A 132 6.11 -3.94 -16.19
C ASP A 132 5.09 -3.04 -15.45
N ALA A 133 5.28 -1.74 -15.59
CA ALA A 133 4.49 -0.75 -14.90
C ALA A 133 4.20 0.46 -15.79
N SER A 134 3.26 1.27 -15.39
CA SER A 134 2.94 2.54 -16.04
C SER A 134 2.83 3.67 -15.02
N ILE A 135 3.27 4.86 -15.41
CA ILE A 135 3.13 6.09 -14.64
C ILE A 135 1.90 6.81 -15.16
N ASN A 136 0.96 7.11 -14.25
CA ASN A 136 -0.25 7.86 -14.58
C ASN A 136 -0.21 9.26 -13.95
N PRO A 137 -0.08 10.33 -14.78
CA PRO A 137 -0.05 11.71 -14.28
C PRO A 137 -1.36 12.19 -13.64
N ASN A 138 -2.47 11.55 -13.96
CA ASN A 138 -3.80 11.95 -13.49
C ASN A 138 -4.30 11.08 -12.32
N MET A 139 -3.41 10.30 -11.72
CA MET A 139 -3.73 9.42 -10.60
C MET A 139 -3.07 9.93 -9.33
N GLU A 140 -3.80 9.82 -8.22
CA GLU A 140 -3.33 10.10 -6.86
C GLU A 140 -3.58 8.90 -5.95
N GLY A 141 -2.94 8.89 -4.78
CA GLY A 141 -3.13 7.88 -3.74
C GLY A 141 -2.30 6.62 -3.92
N ALA A 142 -2.88 5.46 -3.64
CA ALA A 142 -2.19 4.18 -3.66
C ALA A 142 -1.82 3.74 -5.09
N ILE A 143 -0.72 2.99 -5.21
CA ILE A 143 -0.31 2.33 -6.45
C ILE A 143 -1.29 1.19 -6.76
N LEU A 144 -1.79 1.08 -7.99
CA LEU A 144 -2.58 -0.08 -8.39
C LEU A 144 -1.65 -1.28 -8.60
N LEU A 145 -1.86 -2.34 -7.83
CA LEU A 145 -1.17 -3.61 -8.01
C LEU A 145 -1.91 -4.43 -9.06
N GLY A 146 -1.52 -4.27 -10.33
CA GLY A 146 -2.16 -4.90 -11.49
C GLY A 146 -1.62 -6.28 -11.83
N MET A 147 -2.13 -6.84 -12.94
CA MET A 147 -1.87 -8.20 -13.36
C MET A 147 -0.41 -8.46 -13.78
N SER A 148 0.36 -7.44 -14.16
CA SER A 148 1.80 -7.59 -14.42
C SER A 148 2.58 -8.12 -13.19
N ALA A 149 2.11 -7.81 -11.98
CA ALA A 149 2.63 -8.35 -10.73
C ALA A 149 1.81 -9.55 -10.23
N LEU A 150 0.48 -9.41 -10.16
CA LEU A 150 -0.41 -10.46 -9.63
C LEU A 150 -0.37 -11.74 -10.45
N GLY A 151 -0.14 -11.66 -11.75
CA GLY A 151 0.00 -12.82 -12.63
C GLY A 151 1.25 -13.67 -12.39
N GLN A 152 2.21 -13.19 -11.59
CA GLN A 152 3.43 -13.93 -11.24
C GLN A 152 3.29 -14.73 -9.92
N ILE A 153 2.16 -14.59 -9.23
CA ILE A 153 1.86 -15.26 -7.97
C ILE A 153 0.47 -15.88 -8.00
N GLU A 154 0.24 -16.82 -7.12
CA GLU A 154 -1.11 -17.30 -6.86
C GLU A 154 -1.82 -16.35 -5.89
N PHE A 155 -3.11 -16.13 -6.10
CA PHE A 155 -3.93 -15.45 -5.11
C PHE A 155 -5.30 -16.11 -5.01
N SER A 156 -5.81 -16.18 -3.79
CA SER A 156 -7.12 -16.76 -3.51
C SER A 156 -7.84 -15.93 -2.47
N GLN A 157 -9.16 -15.83 -2.61
CA GLN A 157 -10.00 -15.13 -1.65
C GLN A 157 -10.92 -16.11 -0.95
N GLN A 158 -10.94 -16.03 0.38
CA GLN A 158 -11.89 -16.75 1.22
C GLN A 158 -12.49 -15.76 2.23
N ALA A 159 -13.78 -15.52 2.13
CA ALA A 159 -14.50 -14.49 2.91
C ALA A 159 -13.83 -13.10 2.75
N ASP A 160 -13.37 -12.50 3.84
CA ASP A 160 -12.74 -11.18 3.88
C ASP A 160 -11.20 -11.22 3.82
N ILE A 161 -10.63 -12.41 3.63
CA ILE A 161 -9.19 -12.61 3.52
C ILE A 161 -8.85 -12.97 2.07
N LEU A 162 -7.90 -12.23 1.49
CA LEU A 162 -7.24 -12.55 0.24
C LEU A 162 -5.81 -12.95 0.56
N THR A 163 -5.41 -14.15 0.16
CA THR A 163 -4.06 -14.66 0.38
C THR A 163 -3.27 -14.57 -0.91
N LEU A 164 -2.15 -13.84 -0.88
CA LEU A 164 -1.12 -13.86 -1.92
C LEU A 164 -0.16 -14.99 -1.61
N LYS A 165 0.25 -15.75 -2.63
CA LYS A 165 1.14 -16.91 -2.45
C LYS A 165 2.18 -16.97 -3.54
N GLN A 166 3.44 -17.07 -3.14
CA GLN A 166 4.58 -17.30 -4.03
C GLN A 166 5.18 -18.68 -3.74
N GLN A 167 5.32 -19.50 -4.77
CA GLN A 167 6.02 -20.78 -4.67
C GLN A 167 7.52 -20.54 -4.52
N VAL A 168 8.14 -21.20 -3.54
CA VAL A 168 9.59 -21.18 -3.35
C VAL A 168 10.15 -22.39 -4.11
N LEU A 169 10.76 -22.14 -5.26
CA LEU A 169 11.44 -23.20 -6.01
C LEU A 169 12.60 -23.73 -5.15
N LYS A 170 12.51 -24.98 -4.71
CA LYS A 170 13.68 -25.69 -4.18
C LYS A 170 14.74 -25.73 -5.31
N GLN A 171 15.84 -25.03 -5.13
CA GLN A 171 17.01 -25.32 -5.95
C GLN A 171 17.31 -26.82 -5.77
N LYS A 172 17.11 -27.60 -6.83
CA LYS A 172 17.64 -28.96 -6.91
C LYS A 172 19.16 -28.82 -6.82
N THR A 173 19.71 -29.08 -5.65
CA THR A 173 21.14 -29.37 -5.51
C THR A 173 21.41 -30.65 -6.30
N GLY A 174 21.99 -30.48 -7.50
CA GLY A 174 22.53 -31.55 -8.31
C GLY A 174 23.90 -31.95 -7.78
#